data_cd74a5353dc5acd863f99ac7459f3885
#
_entry.id   cd74a5353dc5acd863f99ac7459f3885
#
_cell.length_a   1.000
_cell.length_b   1.000
_cell.length_c   1.000
_cell.angle_alpha   90.00
_cell.angle_beta   90.00
_cell.angle_gamma   90.00
#
_symmetry.space_group_name_H-M   'P 1'
#
loop_
_entity.id
_entity.type
_entity.pdbx_description
1 polymer ?
#
loop_
_entity_poly.entity_id
_entity_poly.type
_entity_poly.pdbx_seq_one_letter_code
_entity_poly.pdbx_strand_id
1 'polypeptide(L)' 'MSKADVIEVEGKVVEKLPNAMFQVELENGHQILAHISGKLRMNFIRILPGDKVTIEMAPYDLTKGRIIWRDK' A
#
# COMPACT_ATOMS: atom_id res chain seq x y z
N MET A 1 -11.68 17.95 8.08
CA MET A 1 -11.47 17.47 7.94
C MET A 1 -11.51 16.50 7.81
N SER A 2 -11.49 16.15 7.27
CA SER A 2 -11.79 15.04 7.38
C SER A 2 -10.94 14.16 6.97
N LYS A 3 -10.54 13.37 7.74
CA LYS A 3 -9.79 12.35 7.37
C LYS A 3 -10.57 11.40 6.72
N ALA A 4 -11.71 11.62 6.43
CA ALA A 4 -12.52 10.62 5.80
C ALA A 4 -12.27 10.51 4.32
N ASP A 5 -11.44 11.33 3.77
CA ASP A 5 -11.26 11.31 2.34
C ASP A 5 -10.14 10.36 1.95
N VAL A 6 -10.26 9.12 2.34
CA VAL A 6 -9.34 8.09 1.88
C VAL A 6 -10.14 6.90 1.42
N ILE A 7 -9.60 6.16 0.48
CA ILE A 7 -10.22 4.92 0.03
C ILE A 7 -9.27 3.78 0.31
N GLU A 8 -9.83 2.61 0.57
CA GLU A 8 -9.04 1.42 0.79
C GLU A 8 -9.20 0.50 -0.40
N VAL A 9 -8.09 0.06 -0.94
CA VAL A 9 -8.11 -0.84 -2.07
C VAL A 9 -7.14 -1.97 -1.79
N GLU A 10 -7.35 -3.08 -2.46
CA GLU A 10 -6.45 -4.21 -2.34
C GLU A 10 -5.53 -4.25 -3.54
N GLY A 11 -4.30 -4.66 -3.30
CA GLY A 11 -3.34 -4.78 -4.36
C GLY A 11 -2.34 -5.88 -4.04
N LYS A 12 -1.46 -6.11 -4.99
CA LYS A 12 -0.44 -7.13 -4.86
C LYS A 12 0.92 -6.48 -5.03
N VAL A 13 1.82 -6.78 -4.11
CA VAL A 13 3.16 -6.20 -4.17
C VAL A 13 3.89 -6.81 -5.36
N VAL A 14 4.38 -5.95 -6.23
CA VAL A 14 5.08 -6.38 -7.42
C VAL A 14 6.58 -6.35 -7.20
N GLU A 15 7.06 -5.31 -6.53
CA GLU A 15 8.48 -5.12 -6.36
C GLU A 15 8.76 -4.33 -5.09
N LYS A 16 9.86 -4.67 -4.44
CA LYS A 16 10.30 -3.93 -3.27
C LYS A 16 11.30 -2.87 -3.72
N LEU A 17 11.08 -1.65 -3.32
CA LEU A 17 11.92 -0.51 -3.68
C LEU A 17 12.68 -0.02 -2.46
N PRO A 18 13.69 0.81 -2.66
CA PRO A 18 14.42 1.37 -1.52
C PRO A 18 13.53 2.28 -0.68
N ASN A 19 14.00 2.58 0.52
CA ASN A 19 13.33 3.51 1.44
C ASN A 19 11.97 3.03 1.88
N ALA A 20 11.84 1.70 2.07
CA ALA A 20 10.60 1.11 2.55
C ALA A 20 9.42 1.41 1.63
N MET A 21 9.70 1.56 0.34
CA MET A 21 8.67 1.75 -0.66
C MET A 21 8.43 0.45 -1.40
N PHE A 22 7.24 0.34 -1.97
CA PHE A 22 6.87 -0.86 -2.72
C PHE A 22 6.07 -0.45 -3.94
N GLN A 23 6.26 -1.19 -5.01
CA GLN A 23 5.42 -1.04 -6.17
C GLN A 23 4.30 -2.05 -6.07
N VAL A 24 3.07 -1.58 -6.13
CA VAL A 24 1.90 -2.42 -5.92
C VAL A 24 0.99 -2.29 -7.13
N GLU A 25 0.48 -3.43 -7.58
CA GLU A 25 -0.47 -3.45 -8.68
C GLU A 25 -1.87 -3.68 -8.12
N LEU A 26 -2.77 -2.78 -8.44
CA LEU A 26 -4.15 -2.89 -8.01
C LEU A 26 -4.91 -3.86 -8.90
N GLU A 27 -6.10 -4.22 -8.50
CA GLU A 27 -6.87 -5.23 -9.23
C GLU A 27 -7.20 -4.81 -10.65
N ASN A 28 -7.28 -3.51 -10.88
CA ASN A 28 -7.57 -3.03 -12.23
C ASN A 28 -6.33 -2.90 -13.10
N GLY A 29 -5.18 -3.36 -12.62
CA GLY A 29 -3.95 -3.26 -13.38
C GLY A 29 -3.17 -1.99 -13.17
N HIS A 30 -3.71 -1.07 -12.38
CA HIS A 30 -3.05 0.19 -12.12
C HIS A 30 -1.91 -0.02 -11.11
N GLN A 31 -0.74 0.52 -11.40
CA GLN A 31 0.40 0.37 -10.49
C GLN A 31 0.65 1.67 -9.76
N ILE A 32 0.91 1.57 -8.48
CA ILE A 32 1.14 2.72 -7.63
C ILE A 32 2.37 2.49 -6.79
N LEU A 33 2.88 3.58 -6.23
CA LEU A 33 3.94 3.51 -5.24
C LEU A 33 3.30 3.53 -3.86
N ALA A 34 3.72 2.62 -3.01
CA ALA A 34 3.16 2.53 -1.66
C ALA A 34 4.28 2.47 -0.65
N HIS A 35 4.02 3.01 0.53
CA HIS A 35 4.97 2.91 1.62
C HIS A 35 4.27 2.21 2.78
N ILE A 36 5.07 1.70 3.72
CA ILE A 36 4.53 0.98 4.86
C ILE A 36 4.08 1.99 5.90
N SER A 37 2.88 1.78 6.44
CA SER A 37 2.40 2.64 7.52
C SER A 37 3.28 2.45 8.76
N GLY A 38 3.30 3.45 9.62
CA GLY A 38 4.07 3.35 10.84
C GLY A 38 3.61 2.21 11.71
N LYS A 39 2.31 1.92 11.70
CA LYS A 39 1.78 0.84 12.51
C LYS A 39 2.34 -0.50 12.07
N LEU A 40 2.44 -0.74 10.78
CA LEU A 40 3.00 -2.00 10.29
C LEU A 40 4.49 -2.09 10.59
N ARG A 41 5.19 -0.97 10.51
CA ARG A 41 6.62 -0.99 10.83
C ARG A 41 6.84 -1.33 12.30
N MET A 42 6.00 -0.81 13.16
CA MET A 42 6.13 -1.09 14.58
C MET A 42 5.86 -2.53 14.90
N ASN A 43 5.05 -3.20 14.10
CA ASN A 43 4.74 -4.60 14.31
C ASN A 43 5.69 -5.51 13.56
N PHE A 44 6.72 -4.94 12.92
CA PHE A 44 7.73 -5.73 12.21
C PHE A 44 7.12 -6.64 11.15
N ILE A 45 6.07 -6.21 10.53
CA ILE A 45 5.44 -7.00 9.49
C ILE A 45 6.28 -6.90 8.23
N ARG A 46 6.68 -8.06 7.71
CA ARG A 46 7.51 -8.11 6.52
C ARG A 46 6.64 -8.23 5.29
N ILE A 47 6.89 -7.39 4.30
CA ILE A 47 6.15 -7.41 3.05
C ILE A 47 7.08 -7.82 1.94
N LEU A 48 6.68 -8.81 1.17
CA LEU A 48 7.49 -9.36 0.10
C LEU A 48 6.73 -9.29 -1.21
N PRO A 49 7.45 -9.30 -2.34
CA PRO A 49 6.75 -9.35 -3.63
C PRO A 49 5.84 -10.57 -3.68
N GLY A 50 4.65 -10.36 -4.22
CA GLY A 50 3.64 -11.41 -4.26
C GLY A 50 2.63 -11.36 -3.14
N ASP A 51 2.90 -10.60 -2.10
CA ASP A 51 1.97 -10.50 -0.99
C ASP A 51 0.78 -9.62 -1.36
N LYS A 52 -0.37 -9.98 -0.84
CA LYS A 52 -1.55 -9.14 -0.99
C LYS A 52 -1.59 -8.17 0.17
N VAL A 53 -1.92 -6.93 -0.13
CA VAL A 53 -1.94 -5.88 0.88
C VAL A 53 -3.16 -5.02 0.68
N THR A 54 -3.57 -4.37 1.75
CA THR A 54 -4.61 -3.35 1.70
C THR A 54 -3.92 -2.00 1.76
N ILE A 55 -4.30 -1.12 0.85
CA ILE A 55 -3.65 0.16 0.70
C ILE A 55 -4.67 1.27 0.88
N GLU A 56 -4.26 2.31 1.58
CA GLU A 56 -5.08 3.49 1.78
C GLU A 56 -4.58 4.57 0.84
N MET A 57 -5.47 5.15 0.08
CA MET A 57 -5.12 6.16 -0.92
C MET A 57 -6.06 7.34 -0.79
N ALA A 58 -5.54 8.52 -1.15
CA ALA A 58 -6.39 9.70 -1.27
C ALA A 58 -7.10 9.65 -2.61
N PRO A 59 -8.40 9.96 -2.65
CA PRO A 59 -9.11 9.92 -3.93
C PRO A 59 -8.55 10.90 -4.96
N TYR A 60 -7.91 11.94 -4.49
CA TYR A 60 -7.36 12.95 -5.40
C TYR A 60 -5.92 12.65 -5.81
N ASP A 61 -5.35 11.56 -5.35
CA ASP A 61 -3.99 11.19 -5.73
C ASP A 61 -3.92 9.67 -5.79
N LEU A 62 -4.20 9.14 -6.95
CA LEU A 62 -4.24 7.69 -7.12
C LEU A 62 -2.90 7.11 -7.57
N THR A 63 -1.83 7.87 -7.44
CA THR A 63 -0.51 7.38 -7.80
C THR A 63 0.30 6.91 -6.61
N LYS A 64 -0.13 7.24 -5.41
CA LYS A 64 0.60 6.88 -4.20
C LYS A 64 -0.37 6.35 -3.16
N GLY A 65 0.13 5.48 -2.32
CA GLY A 65 -0.70 4.93 -1.27
C GLY A 65 0.13 4.51 -0.08
N ARG A 66 -0.56 4.05 0.94
CA ARG A 66 0.08 3.58 2.16
C ARG A 66 -0.44 2.20 2.49
N ILE A 67 0.46 1.26 2.69
CA ILE A 67 0.09 -0.10 3.05
C ILE A 67 -0.29 -0.10 4.52
N ILE A 68 -1.54 -0.43 4.80
CA ILE A 68 -2.05 -0.43 6.17
C ILE A 68 -2.28 -1.83 6.69
N TRP A 69 -2.26 -2.84 5.83
CA TRP A 69 -2.51 -4.20 6.25
C TRP A 69 -1.92 -5.15 5.24
N ARG A 70 -1.41 -6.27 5.72
CA ARG A 70 -0.90 -7.32 4.85
C ARG A 70 -1.81 -8.53 4.97
N ASP A 71 -2.38 -8.96 3.87
CA ASP A 71 -3.16 -10.18 3.84
C ASP A 71 -2.24 -11.36 3.65
N LYS A 72 -2.60 -12.44 4.26
CA LYS A 72 -1.78 -13.62 4.10
C LYS A 72 -2.24 -14.50 2.99
#